data_3c7fe8aa6069a1e11fed449b6963e9ab
#
_entry.id   3c7fe8aa6069a1e11fed449b6963e9ab
#
_cell.length_a   1.000
_cell.length_b   1.000
_cell.length_c   1.000
_cell.angle_alpha   90.00
_cell.angle_beta   90.00
_cell.angle_gamma   90.00
#
_symmetry.space_group_name_H-M   'P 1'
#
loop_
_entity.id
_entity.type
_entity.pdbx_description
1 polymer ?
#
loop_
_entity_poly.entity_id
_entity_poly.type
_entity_poly.pdbx_seq_one_letter_code
_entity_poly.pdbx_strand_id
1 'polypeptide(L)'
;MPTIADSLVSLSTLPGVAEATDAARQACTQLRWHEALRRRIPAAAAESRVRGARASAALDGAEMDLGLVRDLMRGATAWPQSPGPLEATLQGAVQATAETEHISATVVTAPSQALARVHAAAAGHLLPESQVGRPRQGAEMSQEFSDLGPSPDEAIVRERLSGILELLLCAKDSPAVVVAALVHAEIATVRPFVRGNGLVARAMERAIIQVSGLDPTGVAVVELGHGADGGAAYLGALAAYGTGSAQGVALWLRHCAGAIVAGAGEGGRIADAVLVGRLT
;
A
#
# COMPACT_ATOMS: atom_id res chain seq x y z
N MET A 1 26.23 -0.64 17.16
CA MET A 1 25.45 -0.93 15.94
C MET A 1 24.69 0.35 15.57
N PRO A 2 24.53 0.69 14.27
CA PRO A 2 23.71 1.82 13.90
C PRO A 2 22.26 1.61 14.39
N THR A 3 21.59 2.69 14.75
CA THR A 3 20.16 2.64 15.06
C THR A 3 19.33 2.44 13.79
N ILE A 4 18.07 2.06 13.92
CA ILE A 4 17.13 2.00 12.78
C ILE A 4 17.05 3.37 12.09
N ALA A 5 17.00 4.45 12.86
CA ALA A 5 16.98 5.81 12.33
C ALA A 5 18.22 6.12 11.48
N ASP A 6 19.42 5.77 11.94
CA ASP A 6 20.67 5.96 11.18
C ASP A 6 20.65 5.16 9.87
N SER A 7 20.11 3.94 9.90
CA SER A 7 19.97 3.09 8.72
C SER A 7 19.00 3.67 7.71
N LEU A 8 17.86 4.20 8.14
CA LEU A 8 16.87 4.85 7.27
C LEU A 8 17.43 6.13 6.63
N VAL A 9 18.19 6.93 7.39
CA VAL A 9 18.90 8.09 6.84
C VAL A 9 19.92 7.65 5.80
N SER A 10 20.70 6.61 6.07
CA SER A 10 21.67 6.07 5.10
C SER A 10 21.01 5.61 3.81
N LEU A 11 19.84 4.94 3.88
CA LEU A 11 19.07 4.54 2.70
C LEU A 11 18.57 5.74 1.89
N SER A 12 18.24 6.84 2.54
CA SER A 12 17.81 8.08 1.89
C SER A 12 18.93 8.72 1.06
N THR A 13 20.18 8.38 1.32
CA THR A 13 21.35 8.90 0.57
C THR A 13 21.80 8.02 -0.59
N LEU A 14 21.11 6.90 -0.83
CA LEU A 14 21.39 6.07 -2.01
C LEU A 14 21.17 6.84 -3.32
N PRO A 15 21.87 6.46 -4.40
CA PRO A 15 21.84 7.21 -5.67
C PRO A 15 20.41 7.45 -6.20
N GLY A 16 20.04 8.72 -6.37
CA GLY A 16 18.76 9.19 -6.91
C GLY A 16 17.57 9.05 -5.93
N VAL A 17 17.79 8.57 -4.69
CA VAL A 17 16.71 8.42 -3.71
C VAL A 17 16.32 9.76 -3.10
N ALA A 18 17.31 10.61 -2.77
CA ALA A 18 17.04 11.93 -2.21
C ALA A 18 16.16 12.78 -3.12
N GLU A 19 16.54 12.87 -4.40
CA GLU A 19 15.79 13.63 -5.41
C GLU A 19 14.39 13.07 -5.64
N ALA A 20 14.25 11.74 -5.68
CA ALA A 20 12.95 11.08 -5.87
C ALA A 20 12.03 11.31 -4.66
N THR A 21 12.54 11.19 -3.43
CA THR A 21 11.76 11.43 -2.20
C THR A 21 11.39 12.90 -2.04
N ASP A 22 12.23 13.83 -2.47
CA ASP A 22 11.91 15.25 -2.50
C ASP A 22 10.80 15.57 -3.50
N ALA A 23 10.84 14.96 -4.70
CA ALA A 23 9.76 15.08 -5.68
C ALA A 23 8.42 14.56 -5.13
N ALA A 24 8.42 13.41 -4.45
CA ALA A 24 7.22 12.86 -3.82
C ALA A 24 6.65 13.79 -2.73
N ARG A 25 7.53 14.38 -1.90
CA ARG A 25 7.14 15.34 -0.87
C ARG A 25 6.55 16.62 -1.48
N GLN A 26 7.15 17.13 -2.55
CA GLN A 26 6.65 18.29 -3.27
C GLN A 26 5.28 18.02 -3.90
N ALA A 27 5.09 16.88 -4.54
CA ALA A 27 3.82 16.49 -5.16
C ALA A 27 2.69 16.38 -4.11
N CYS A 28 2.93 15.74 -2.98
CA CYS A 28 1.97 15.66 -1.89
C CYS A 28 1.69 17.03 -1.25
N THR A 29 2.71 17.90 -1.15
CA THR A 29 2.53 19.27 -0.66
C THR A 29 1.66 20.08 -1.60
N GLN A 30 1.86 19.99 -2.91
CA GLN A 30 1.02 20.65 -3.91
C GLN A 30 -0.44 20.15 -3.84
N LEU A 31 -0.62 18.81 -3.75
CA LEU A 31 -1.94 18.22 -3.58
C LEU A 31 -2.64 18.75 -2.33
N ARG A 32 -1.97 18.79 -1.19
CA ARG A 32 -2.55 19.29 0.09
C ARG A 32 -3.10 20.70 -0.03
N TRP A 33 -2.45 21.56 -0.80
CA TRP A 33 -2.87 22.94 -0.99
C TRP A 33 -3.88 23.16 -2.13
N HIS A 34 -4.35 22.09 -2.75
CA HIS A 34 -5.36 22.17 -3.80
C HIS A 34 -6.64 22.84 -3.27
N GLU A 35 -7.24 23.73 -4.06
CA GLU A 35 -8.39 24.55 -3.63
C GLU A 35 -9.57 23.70 -3.13
N ALA A 36 -9.91 22.62 -3.84
CA ALA A 36 -10.99 21.73 -3.45
C ALA A 36 -10.79 21.14 -2.04
N LEU A 37 -9.54 20.84 -1.66
CA LEU A 37 -9.23 20.19 -0.39
C LEU A 37 -9.36 21.10 0.83
N ARG A 38 -9.56 22.40 0.63
CA ARG A 38 -9.88 23.31 1.75
C ARG A 38 -11.22 22.97 2.42
N ARG A 39 -12.17 22.38 1.70
CA ARG A 39 -13.53 22.11 2.22
C ARG A 39 -14.10 20.75 1.86
N ARG A 40 -13.49 20.00 0.94
CA ARG A 40 -14.04 18.78 0.36
C ARG A 40 -13.10 17.57 0.46
N ILE A 41 -12.22 17.55 1.46
CA ILE A 41 -11.34 16.39 1.71
C ILE A 41 -12.14 15.08 1.78
N PRO A 42 -13.24 14.96 2.52
CA PRO A 42 -13.96 13.68 2.62
C PRO A 42 -14.43 13.13 1.27
N ALA A 43 -14.93 14.00 0.38
CA ALA A 43 -15.39 13.59 -0.95
C ALA A 43 -14.22 13.13 -1.83
N ALA A 44 -13.10 13.88 -1.81
CA ALA A 44 -11.90 13.53 -2.57
C ALA A 44 -11.24 12.25 -2.04
N ALA A 45 -11.14 12.10 -0.72
CA ALA A 45 -10.59 10.89 -0.10
C ALA A 45 -11.46 9.66 -0.36
N ALA A 46 -12.79 9.81 -0.38
CA ALA A 46 -13.70 8.71 -0.74
C ALA A 46 -13.43 8.23 -2.18
N GLU A 47 -13.33 9.13 -3.15
CA GLU A 47 -13.02 8.79 -4.54
C GLU A 47 -11.58 8.23 -4.68
N SER A 48 -10.61 8.76 -3.92
CA SER A 48 -9.26 8.20 -3.87
C SER A 48 -9.28 6.73 -3.45
N ARG A 49 -10.08 6.36 -2.46
CA ARG A 49 -10.22 4.95 -2.03
C ARG A 49 -10.84 4.07 -3.11
N VAL A 50 -11.84 4.57 -3.85
CA VAL A 50 -12.42 3.83 -4.98
C VAL A 50 -11.35 3.52 -6.04
N ARG A 51 -10.59 4.54 -6.45
CA ARG A 51 -9.54 4.37 -7.47
C ARG A 51 -8.37 3.55 -6.93
N GLY A 52 -8.00 3.73 -5.66
CA GLY A 52 -6.95 2.95 -5.00
C GLY A 52 -7.31 1.47 -4.89
N ALA A 53 -8.52 1.15 -4.45
CA ALA A 53 -9.00 -0.22 -4.38
C ALA A 53 -9.01 -0.90 -5.76
N ARG A 54 -9.53 -0.21 -6.79
CA ARG A 54 -9.49 -0.70 -8.17
C ARG A 54 -8.05 -0.96 -8.65
N ALA A 55 -7.16 0.01 -8.45
CA ALA A 55 -5.77 -0.11 -8.89
C ALA A 55 -5.03 -1.23 -8.12
N SER A 56 -5.29 -1.37 -6.83
CA SER A 56 -4.73 -2.44 -6.01
C SER A 56 -5.22 -3.81 -6.46
N ALA A 57 -6.51 -3.96 -6.77
CA ALA A 57 -7.07 -5.21 -7.29
C ALA A 57 -6.49 -5.57 -8.67
N ALA A 58 -6.32 -4.58 -9.56
CA ALA A 58 -5.76 -4.77 -10.89
C ALA A 58 -4.31 -5.27 -10.84
N LEU A 59 -3.49 -4.81 -9.88
CA LEU A 59 -2.12 -5.33 -9.65
C LEU A 59 -2.09 -6.81 -9.26
N ASP A 60 -3.17 -7.33 -8.69
CA ASP A 60 -3.35 -8.75 -8.37
C ASP A 60 -4.23 -9.47 -9.42
N GLY A 61 -4.35 -8.88 -10.63
CA GLY A 61 -5.03 -9.48 -11.78
C GLY A 61 -6.55 -9.26 -11.85
N ALA A 62 -7.15 -8.57 -10.89
CA ALA A 62 -8.59 -8.28 -10.87
C ALA A 62 -8.88 -6.89 -11.45
N GLU A 63 -8.82 -6.77 -12.77
CA GLU A 63 -9.15 -5.53 -13.46
C GLU A 63 -10.67 -5.39 -13.62
N MET A 64 -11.24 -4.31 -13.05
CA MET A 64 -12.67 -4.04 -13.03
C MET A 64 -12.96 -2.60 -13.48
N ASP A 65 -14.17 -2.38 -14.00
CA ASP A 65 -14.65 -1.04 -14.35
C ASP A 65 -14.76 -0.14 -13.13
N LEU A 66 -14.34 1.12 -13.26
CA LEU A 66 -14.33 2.08 -12.15
C LEU A 66 -15.74 2.40 -11.64
N GLY A 67 -16.72 2.50 -12.53
CA GLY A 67 -18.11 2.74 -12.16
C GLY A 67 -18.67 1.60 -11.32
N LEU A 68 -18.39 0.34 -11.70
CA LEU A 68 -18.78 -0.84 -10.94
C LEU A 68 -18.16 -0.82 -9.53
N VAL A 69 -16.86 -0.54 -9.42
CA VAL A 69 -16.18 -0.48 -8.11
C VAL A 69 -16.81 0.60 -7.23
N ARG A 70 -17.10 1.77 -7.80
CA ARG A 70 -17.77 2.86 -7.08
C ARG A 70 -19.16 2.46 -6.61
N ASP A 71 -19.95 1.77 -7.46
CA ASP A 71 -21.30 1.30 -7.14
C ASP A 71 -21.29 0.25 -6.03
N LEU A 72 -20.33 -0.67 -6.05
CA LEU A 72 -20.12 -1.66 -4.99
C LEU A 72 -19.75 -0.98 -3.66
N MET A 73 -18.84 -0.02 -3.70
CA MET A 73 -18.36 0.66 -2.48
C MET A 73 -19.43 1.54 -1.82
N ARG A 74 -20.34 2.14 -2.61
CA ARG A 74 -21.45 2.95 -2.07
C ARG A 74 -22.72 2.13 -1.79
N GLY A 75 -22.70 0.81 -2.05
CA GLY A 75 -23.85 -0.07 -1.86
C GLY A 75 -24.97 0.09 -2.90
N ALA A 76 -24.71 0.75 -4.04
CA ALA A 76 -25.67 0.84 -5.13
C ALA A 76 -25.80 -0.46 -5.92
N THR A 77 -24.75 -1.28 -5.90
CA THR A 77 -24.73 -2.65 -6.42
C THR A 77 -24.34 -3.59 -5.30
N ALA A 78 -25.04 -4.72 -5.18
CA ALA A 78 -24.71 -5.73 -4.17
C ALA A 78 -23.53 -6.59 -4.63
N TRP A 79 -22.69 -7.00 -3.67
CA TRP A 79 -21.66 -8.00 -3.92
C TRP A 79 -22.31 -9.34 -4.30
N PRO A 80 -21.70 -10.12 -5.22
CA PRO A 80 -22.15 -11.49 -5.51
C PRO A 80 -22.16 -12.33 -4.21
N GLN A 81 -23.21 -13.15 -4.03
CA GLN A 81 -23.29 -14.06 -2.87
C GLN A 81 -22.16 -15.11 -2.89
N SER A 82 -21.72 -15.50 -4.07
CA SER A 82 -20.61 -16.42 -4.28
C SER A 82 -19.62 -15.76 -5.24
N PRO A 83 -18.74 -14.90 -4.75
CA PRO A 83 -17.79 -14.18 -5.60
C PRO A 83 -16.80 -15.14 -6.24
N GLY A 84 -16.53 -14.94 -7.53
CA GLY A 84 -15.42 -15.59 -8.21
C GLY A 84 -14.06 -15.03 -7.71
N PRO A 85 -12.94 -15.61 -8.20
CA PRO A 85 -11.61 -15.17 -7.72
C PRO A 85 -11.32 -13.69 -7.94
N LEU A 86 -11.77 -13.10 -9.05
CA LEU A 86 -11.55 -11.69 -9.36
C LEU A 86 -12.39 -10.77 -8.46
N GLU A 87 -13.68 -11.09 -8.28
CA GLU A 87 -14.55 -10.34 -7.38
C GLU A 87 -14.09 -10.44 -5.93
N ALA A 88 -13.60 -11.62 -5.52
CA ALA A 88 -13.05 -11.82 -4.19
C ALA A 88 -11.77 -10.99 -3.97
N THR A 89 -10.87 -10.92 -4.96
CA THR A 89 -9.69 -10.04 -4.91
C THR A 89 -10.09 -8.57 -4.84
N LEU A 90 -11.07 -8.13 -5.65
CA LEU A 90 -11.59 -6.77 -5.57
C LEU A 90 -12.21 -6.47 -4.20
N GLN A 91 -12.98 -7.39 -3.65
CA GLN A 91 -13.58 -7.23 -2.32
C GLN A 91 -12.51 -7.04 -1.25
N GLY A 92 -11.45 -7.85 -1.29
CA GLY A 92 -10.30 -7.70 -0.40
C GLY A 92 -9.60 -6.34 -0.56
N ALA A 93 -9.39 -5.89 -1.81
CA ALA A 93 -8.79 -4.59 -2.08
C ALA A 93 -9.65 -3.44 -1.53
N VAL A 94 -10.96 -3.49 -1.73
CA VAL A 94 -11.92 -2.50 -1.20
C VAL A 94 -11.88 -2.46 0.33
N GLN A 95 -11.96 -3.61 0.98
CA GLN A 95 -11.98 -3.70 2.43
C GLN A 95 -10.63 -3.27 3.04
N ALA A 96 -9.49 -3.72 2.48
CA ALA A 96 -8.18 -3.31 2.96
C ALA A 96 -7.93 -1.81 2.80
N THR A 97 -8.34 -1.23 1.66
CA THR A 97 -8.22 0.21 1.43
C THR A 97 -9.11 1.01 2.39
N ALA A 98 -10.35 0.56 2.65
CA ALA A 98 -11.24 1.19 3.63
C ALA A 98 -10.68 1.11 5.05
N GLU A 99 -10.06 -0.02 5.41
CA GLU A 99 -9.48 -0.23 6.75
C GLU A 99 -8.35 0.76 7.08
N THR A 100 -7.68 1.32 6.07
CA THR A 100 -6.61 2.32 6.29
C THR A 100 -7.07 3.55 7.08
N GLU A 101 -8.36 3.93 6.99
CA GLU A 101 -8.92 5.04 7.77
C GLU A 101 -9.01 4.73 9.27
N HIS A 102 -9.21 3.45 9.61
CA HIS A 102 -9.46 3.02 10.96
C HIS A 102 -8.20 2.63 11.73
N ILE A 103 -7.08 2.44 11.03
CA ILE A 103 -5.81 2.01 11.64
C ILE A 103 -4.79 3.13 11.82
N SER A 104 -5.07 4.36 11.42
CA SER A 104 -4.08 5.45 11.37
C SER A 104 -3.31 5.64 12.70
N ALA A 105 -3.99 5.60 13.85
CA ALA A 105 -3.31 5.63 15.15
C ALA A 105 -2.62 4.30 15.48
N THR A 106 -3.24 3.18 15.11
CA THR A 106 -2.78 1.82 15.45
C THR A 106 -1.51 1.44 14.70
N VAL A 107 -1.31 1.94 13.48
CA VAL A 107 -0.10 1.67 12.67
C VAL A 107 1.18 1.92 13.45
N VAL A 108 1.26 2.99 14.23
CA VAL A 108 2.45 3.41 14.96
C VAL A 108 2.42 3.09 16.46
N THR A 109 1.28 2.69 17.01
CA THR A 109 1.17 2.39 18.46
C THR A 109 0.99 0.91 18.75
N ALA A 110 0.39 0.16 17.84
CA ALA A 110 0.16 -1.28 17.94
C ALA A 110 0.25 -1.94 16.54
N PRO A 111 1.42 -1.93 15.89
CA PRO A 111 1.58 -2.28 14.48
C PRO A 111 1.20 -3.74 14.16
N SER A 112 1.39 -4.68 15.07
CA SER A 112 0.92 -6.06 14.89
C SER A 112 -0.59 -6.14 14.77
N GLN A 113 -1.31 -5.33 15.55
CA GLN A 113 -2.76 -5.24 15.49
C GLN A 113 -3.23 -4.57 14.19
N ALA A 114 -2.53 -3.51 13.74
CA ALA A 114 -2.81 -2.88 12.47
C ALA A 114 -2.65 -3.85 11.30
N LEU A 115 -1.54 -4.59 11.25
CA LEU A 115 -1.30 -5.63 10.24
C LEU A 115 -2.38 -6.72 10.25
N ALA A 116 -2.74 -7.22 11.44
CA ALA A 116 -3.78 -8.24 11.59
C ALA A 116 -5.15 -7.75 11.08
N ARG A 117 -5.52 -6.50 11.36
CA ARG A 117 -6.77 -5.88 10.90
C ARG A 117 -6.78 -5.70 9.38
N VAL A 118 -5.71 -5.16 8.80
CA VAL A 118 -5.60 -4.99 7.35
C VAL A 118 -5.63 -6.35 6.65
N HIS A 119 -4.93 -7.35 7.19
CA HIS A 119 -4.98 -8.70 6.63
C HIS A 119 -6.38 -9.32 6.72
N ALA A 120 -7.07 -9.17 7.85
CA ALA A 120 -8.44 -9.64 8.00
C ALA A 120 -9.39 -8.97 6.98
N ALA A 121 -9.22 -7.69 6.74
CA ALA A 121 -9.96 -6.96 5.71
C ALA A 121 -9.60 -7.46 4.30
N ALA A 122 -8.31 -7.66 4.01
CA ALA A 122 -7.84 -8.06 2.68
C ALA A 122 -8.22 -9.50 2.28
N ALA A 123 -8.21 -10.45 3.24
CA ALA A 123 -8.28 -11.87 2.93
C ALA A 123 -9.23 -12.67 3.83
N GLY A 124 -9.96 -12.03 4.76
CA GLY A 124 -10.84 -12.73 5.70
C GLY A 124 -11.95 -13.53 5.02
N HIS A 125 -12.40 -13.12 3.85
CA HIS A 125 -13.40 -13.84 3.05
C HIS A 125 -12.80 -14.93 2.13
N LEU A 126 -11.47 -15.01 2.04
CA LEU A 126 -10.73 -15.95 1.18
C LEU A 126 -10.10 -17.10 1.96
N LEU A 127 -10.03 -16.98 3.27
CA LEU A 127 -9.26 -17.87 4.15
C LEU A 127 -10.14 -18.48 5.25
N PRO A 128 -9.82 -19.68 5.71
CA PRO A 128 -10.38 -20.21 6.94
C PRO A 128 -10.09 -19.26 8.12
N GLU A 129 -11.02 -19.14 9.06
CA GLU A 129 -10.90 -18.25 10.22
C GLU A 129 -9.56 -18.44 10.98
N SER A 130 -9.08 -19.68 11.07
CA SER A 130 -7.80 -20.01 11.71
C SER A 130 -6.56 -19.41 11.03
N GLN A 131 -6.66 -18.87 9.81
CA GLN A 131 -5.58 -18.26 9.06
C GLN A 131 -5.70 -16.73 8.95
N VAL A 132 -6.85 -16.19 9.39
CA VAL A 132 -7.14 -14.75 9.27
C VAL A 132 -6.42 -13.95 10.37
N GLY A 133 -5.83 -12.82 10.00
CA GLY A 133 -5.23 -11.87 10.93
C GLY A 133 -3.93 -12.33 11.59
N ARG A 134 -3.35 -13.44 11.17
CA ARG A 134 -2.09 -13.97 11.71
C ARG A 134 -1.09 -14.35 10.61
N PRO A 135 0.21 -14.31 10.91
CA PRO A 135 1.22 -14.86 10.01
C PRO A 135 1.01 -16.36 9.77
N ARG A 136 1.42 -16.84 8.60
CA ARG A 136 1.46 -18.26 8.27
C ARG A 136 2.43 -19.02 9.18
N GLN A 137 2.16 -20.29 9.43
CA GLN A 137 2.88 -21.13 10.39
C GLN A 137 3.13 -22.53 9.81
N GLY A 138 4.20 -23.15 10.27
CA GLY A 138 4.54 -24.52 9.90
C GLY A 138 4.68 -24.70 8.39
N ALA A 139 3.87 -25.58 7.80
CA ALA A 139 3.88 -25.90 6.37
C ALA A 139 2.99 -24.97 5.51
N GLU A 140 2.39 -23.93 6.09
CA GLU A 140 1.60 -22.96 5.32
C GLU A 140 2.50 -22.16 4.37
N MET A 141 2.11 -22.11 3.10
CA MET A 141 2.86 -21.41 2.05
C MET A 141 1.99 -20.33 1.40
N SER A 142 2.63 -19.27 0.93
CA SER A 142 1.99 -18.30 0.03
C SER A 142 2.36 -18.58 -1.43
N GLN A 143 1.38 -18.54 -2.31
CA GLN A 143 1.57 -18.66 -3.76
C GLN A 143 1.65 -17.31 -4.48
N GLU A 144 1.45 -16.23 -3.73
CA GLU A 144 1.52 -14.87 -4.28
C GLU A 144 2.97 -14.50 -4.60
N PHE A 145 3.15 -13.61 -5.56
CA PHE A 145 4.47 -13.16 -6.00
C PHE A 145 5.44 -14.33 -6.34
N SER A 146 4.94 -15.36 -7.01
CA SER A 146 5.73 -16.52 -7.41
C SER A 146 6.98 -16.13 -8.23
N ASP A 147 6.92 -15.04 -8.97
CA ASP A 147 8.03 -14.49 -9.75
C ASP A 147 9.21 -14.00 -8.89
N LEU A 148 8.96 -13.74 -7.60
CA LEU A 148 10.01 -13.40 -6.63
C LEU A 148 10.67 -14.66 -6.01
N GLY A 149 10.38 -15.85 -6.54
CA GLY A 149 10.84 -17.12 -6.03
C GLY A 149 9.94 -17.73 -4.94
N PRO A 150 10.36 -18.86 -4.32
CA PRO A 150 9.57 -19.54 -3.30
C PRO A 150 9.34 -18.64 -2.08
N SER A 151 8.20 -18.82 -1.39
CA SER A 151 7.96 -18.06 -0.16
C SER A 151 8.93 -18.51 0.94
N PRO A 152 9.50 -17.57 1.73
CA PRO A 152 10.45 -17.91 2.79
C PRO A 152 9.85 -18.86 3.84
N ASP A 153 10.69 -19.53 4.60
CA ASP A 153 10.26 -20.38 5.71
C ASP A 153 9.73 -19.55 6.91
N GLU A 154 9.12 -20.24 7.87
CA GLU A 154 8.53 -19.59 9.06
C GLU A 154 9.56 -18.80 9.89
N ALA A 155 10.81 -19.26 9.98
CA ALA A 155 11.83 -18.61 10.78
C ALA A 155 12.20 -17.24 10.18
N ILE A 156 12.39 -17.19 8.86
CA ILE A 156 12.63 -15.95 8.11
C ILE A 156 11.42 -15.02 8.21
N VAL A 157 10.20 -15.57 8.08
CA VAL A 157 8.98 -14.75 8.24
C VAL A 157 8.92 -14.08 9.60
N ARG A 158 9.21 -14.81 10.66
CA ARG A 158 9.18 -14.29 12.03
C ARG A 158 10.21 -13.19 12.24
N GLU A 159 11.44 -13.40 11.80
CA GLU A 159 12.52 -12.42 11.89
C GLU A 159 12.20 -11.14 11.13
N ARG A 160 11.81 -11.27 9.85
CA ARG A 160 11.53 -10.11 9.00
C ARG A 160 10.27 -9.37 9.44
N LEU A 161 9.27 -10.08 9.94
CA LEU A 161 8.07 -9.47 10.50
C LEU A 161 8.40 -8.61 11.74
N SER A 162 9.34 -9.04 12.59
CA SER A 162 9.82 -8.22 13.69
C SER A 162 10.41 -6.89 13.18
N GLY A 163 11.22 -6.92 12.13
CA GLY A 163 11.75 -5.71 11.48
C GLY A 163 10.65 -4.80 10.90
N ILE A 164 9.60 -5.38 10.28
CA ILE A 164 8.44 -4.61 9.81
C ILE A 164 7.77 -3.87 10.99
N LEU A 165 7.56 -4.54 12.11
CA LEU A 165 6.94 -3.94 13.29
C LEU A 165 7.79 -2.79 13.85
N GLU A 166 9.11 -2.94 13.88
CA GLU A 166 10.04 -1.89 14.31
C GLU A 166 10.03 -0.68 13.38
N LEU A 167 9.98 -0.90 12.06
CA LEU A 167 9.82 0.19 11.06
C LEU A 167 8.52 0.96 11.27
N LEU A 168 7.42 0.26 11.57
CA LEU A 168 6.12 0.89 11.80
C LEU A 168 6.11 1.73 13.08
N LEU A 169 6.76 1.28 14.14
CA LEU A 169 6.87 2.05 15.39
C LEU A 169 7.61 3.38 15.22
N CYS A 170 8.57 3.47 14.30
CA CYS A 170 9.31 4.70 14.04
C CYS A 170 8.81 5.53 12.87
N ALA A 171 7.69 5.14 12.22
CA ALA A 171 7.25 5.73 10.96
C ALA A 171 6.94 7.23 11.03
N LYS A 172 6.54 7.76 12.19
CA LYS A 172 6.26 9.20 12.36
C LYS A 172 7.49 10.07 12.34
N ASP A 173 8.59 9.55 12.88
CA ASP A 173 9.82 10.32 13.13
C ASP A 173 10.92 9.96 12.12
N SER A 174 10.56 9.28 11.04
CA SER A 174 11.47 8.74 10.03
C SER A 174 11.12 9.25 8.62
N PRO A 175 12.02 9.11 7.63
CA PRO A 175 11.72 9.46 6.24
C PRO A 175 10.54 8.67 5.69
N ALA A 176 9.37 9.31 5.60
CA ALA A 176 8.07 8.69 5.32
C ALA A 176 8.07 7.80 4.07
N VAL A 177 8.63 8.30 2.96
CA VAL A 177 8.71 7.55 1.69
C VAL A 177 9.54 6.29 1.86
N VAL A 178 10.68 6.38 2.56
CA VAL A 178 11.58 5.24 2.77
C VAL A 178 10.92 4.18 3.64
N VAL A 179 10.29 4.57 4.76
CA VAL A 179 9.60 3.62 5.64
C VAL A 179 8.43 2.95 4.91
N ALA A 180 7.60 3.72 4.20
CA ALA A 180 6.48 3.18 3.45
C ALA A 180 6.94 2.17 2.39
N ALA A 181 7.98 2.51 1.63
CA ALA A 181 8.57 1.62 0.63
C ALA A 181 9.17 0.34 1.24
N LEU A 182 9.90 0.45 2.35
CA LEU A 182 10.48 -0.73 3.01
C LEU A 182 9.39 -1.67 3.55
N VAL A 183 8.41 -1.15 4.26
CA VAL A 183 7.29 -1.96 4.79
C VAL A 183 6.55 -2.65 3.66
N HIS A 184 6.29 -1.95 2.55
CA HIS A 184 5.67 -2.53 1.37
C HIS A 184 6.51 -3.70 0.81
N ALA A 185 7.80 -3.46 0.51
CA ALA A 185 8.67 -4.49 -0.04
C ALA A 185 8.83 -5.70 0.88
N GLU A 186 8.98 -5.46 2.18
CA GLU A 186 9.09 -6.53 3.18
C GLU A 186 7.84 -7.41 3.20
N ILE A 187 6.65 -6.83 3.23
CA ILE A 187 5.41 -7.61 3.19
C ILE A 187 5.29 -8.39 1.87
N ALA A 188 5.60 -7.77 0.74
CA ALA A 188 5.49 -8.40 -0.58
C ALA A 188 6.53 -9.51 -0.80
N THR A 189 7.76 -9.38 -0.30
CA THR A 189 8.83 -10.36 -0.48
C THR A 189 8.80 -11.48 0.56
N VAL A 190 8.53 -11.15 1.82
CA VAL A 190 8.44 -12.12 2.93
C VAL A 190 7.14 -12.91 2.86
N ARG A 191 6.08 -12.30 2.37
CA ARG A 191 4.76 -12.94 2.27
C ARG A 191 4.33 -13.58 3.60
N PRO A 192 4.16 -12.75 4.67
CA PRO A 192 3.87 -13.26 6.00
C PRO A 192 2.52 -13.96 6.10
N PHE A 193 1.62 -13.78 5.14
CA PHE A 193 0.30 -14.37 5.13
C PHE A 193 0.15 -15.42 4.03
N VAL A 194 -0.82 -16.31 4.19
CA VAL A 194 -1.15 -17.33 3.18
C VAL A 194 -1.66 -16.67 1.88
N ARG A 195 -2.47 -15.61 2.01
CA ARG A 195 -3.02 -14.80 0.92
C ARG A 195 -3.16 -13.34 1.34
N GLY A 196 -3.31 -12.44 0.36
CA GLY A 196 -3.58 -11.03 0.58
C GLY A 196 -2.33 -10.18 0.82
N ASN A 197 -1.11 -10.72 0.66
CA ASN A 197 0.12 -9.98 0.95
C ASN A 197 0.27 -8.71 0.09
N GLY A 198 -0.09 -8.77 -1.20
CA GLY A 198 -0.06 -7.61 -2.09
C GLY A 198 -1.02 -6.51 -1.64
N LEU A 199 -2.26 -6.88 -1.32
CA LEU A 199 -3.27 -5.95 -0.82
C LEU A 199 -2.84 -5.32 0.51
N VAL A 200 -2.29 -6.13 1.43
CA VAL A 200 -1.78 -5.65 2.73
C VAL A 200 -0.60 -4.70 2.53
N ALA A 201 0.36 -5.04 1.67
CA ALA A 201 1.53 -4.21 1.42
C ALA A 201 1.14 -2.81 0.93
N ARG A 202 0.26 -2.71 -0.05
CA ARG A 202 -0.22 -1.44 -0.61
C ARG A 202 -1.10 -0.66 0.38
N ALA A 203 -1.95 -1.33 1.13
CA ALA A 203 -2.77 -0.68 2.17
C ALA A 203 -1.89 -0.12 3.31
N MET A 204 -0.87 -0.86 3.73
CA MET A 204 0.08 -0.39 4.74
C MET A 204 0.91 0.80 4.24
N GLU A 205 1.37 0.79 2.99
CA GLU A 205 2.03 1.95 2.39
C GLU A 205 1.13 3.18 2.42
N ARG A 206 -0.13 3.07 1.97
CA ARG A 206 -1.14 4.15 2.06
C ARG A 206 -1.29 4.66 3.49
N ALA A 207 -1.43 3.77 4.46
CA ALA A 207 -1.60 4.15 5.87
C ALA A 207 -0.36 4.87 6.43
N ILE A 208 0.85 4.43 6.05
CA ILE A 208 2.11 5.06 6.49
C ILE A 208 2.25 6.47 5.92
N ILE A 209 2.00 6.70 4.63
CA ILE A 209 2.09 8.05 4.06
C ILE A 209 1.06 9.02 4.64
N GLN A 210 -0.08 8.51 5.12
CA GLN A 210 -1.08 9.32 5.83
C GLN A 210 -0.62 9.66 7.24
N VAL A 211 -0.24 8.65 8.05
CA VAL A 211 0.09 8.85 9.47
C VAL A 211 1.39 9.62 9.67
N SER A 212 2.33 9.51 8.72
CA SER A 212 3.58 10.30 8.71
C SER A 212 3.38 11.77 8.30
N GLY A 213 2.17 12.14 7.84
CA GLY A 213 1.86 13.48 7.37
C GLY A 213 2.38 13.82 5.97
N LEU A 214 2.85 12.82 5.20
CA LEU A 214 3.23 13.02 3.80
C LEU A 214 1.99 13.35 2.96
N ASP A 215 0.93 12.53 3.05
CA ASP A 215 -0.41 12.82 2.53
C ASP A 215 -1.48 12.72 3.63
N PRO A 216 -1.60 13.72 4.51
CA PRO A 216 -2.57 13.68 5.59
C PRO A 216 -4.02 13.82 5.12
N THR A 217 -4.23 14.09 3.83
CA THR A 217 -5.57 14.21 3.24
C THR A 217 -6.12 12.86 2.78
N GLY A 218 -5.26 11.86 2.56
CA GLY A 218 -5.60 10.55 2.03
C GLY A 218 -6.12 10.58 0.59
N VAL A 219 -5.77 11.63 -0.17
CA VAL A 219 -6.27 11.82 -1.55
C VAL A 219 -5.31 11.30 -2.61
N ALA A 220 -4.03 11.12 -2.31
CA ALA A 220 -3.09 10.47 -3.23
C ALA A 220 -3.49 9.00 -3.50
N VAL A 221 -3.41 8.57 -4.75
CA VAL A 221 -3.76 7.19 -5.19
C VAL A 221 -2.48 6.45 -5.55
N VAL A 222 -1.70 6.05 -4.55
CA VAL A 222 -0.36 5.47 -4.72
C VAL A 222 -0.41 4.14 -5.47
N GLU A 223 -1.44 3.34 -5.24
CA GLU A 223 -1.67 2.05 -5.91
C GLU A 223 -1.73 2.19 -7.44
N LEU A 224 -2.29 3.31 -7.93
CA LEU A 224 -2.31 3.60 -9.37
C LEU A 224 -0.89 3.86 -9.89
N GLY A 225 -0.04 4.50 -9.10
CA GLY A 225 1.36 4.74 -9.47
C GLY A 225 2.17 3.45 -9.62
N HIS A 226 1.92 2.45 -8.77
CA HIS A 226 2.52 1.11 -8.91
C HIS A 226 2.03 0.37 -10.16
N GLY A 227 0.79 0.61 -10.57
CA GLY A 227 0.17 -0.01 -11.75
C GLY A 227 0.54 0.65 -13.07
N ALA A 228 1.33 1.72 -13.10
CA ALA A 228 1.86 2.28 -14.32
C ALA A 228 2.59 1.19 -15.12
N ASP A 229 2.53 1.25 -16.44
CA ASP A 229 3.13 0.26 -17.33
C ASP A 229 2.67 -1.19 -17.08
N GLY A 230 1.43 -1.38 -16.63
CA GLY A 230 0.84 -2.70 -16.39
C GLY A 230 1.45 -3.46 -15.22
N GLY A 231 2.13 -2.77 -14.29
CA GLY A 231 2.73 -3.38 -13.10
C GLY A 231 4.08 -4.05 -13.34
N ALA A 232 4.61 -4.07 -14.57
CA ALA A 232 5.89 -4.71 -14.86
C ALA A 232 7.07 -4.03 -14.14
N ALA A 233 7.10 -2.70 -14.11
CA ALA A 233 8.10 -1.94 -13.37
C ALA A 233 8.01 -2.19 -11.85
N TYR A 234 6.80 -2.35 -11.31
CA TYR A 234 6.57 -2.68 -9.92
C TYR A 234 7.18 -4.05 -9.54
N LEU A 235 6.87 -5.10 -10.30
CA LEU A 235 7.42 -6.44 -10.05
C LEU A 235 8.94 -6.47 -10.26
N GLY A 236 9.45 -5.79 -11.29
CA GLY A 236 10.88 -5.69 -11.53
C GLY A 236 11.64 -4.98 -10.40
N ALA A 237 11.07 -3.90 -9.86
CA ALA A 237 11.65 -3.18 -8.72
C ALA A 237 11.60 -4.00 -7.42
N LEU A 238 10.51 -4.75 -7.17
CA LEU A 238 10.43 -5.69 -6.05
C LEU A 238 11.45 -6.83 -6.18
N ALA A 239 11.62 -7.39 -7.36
CA ALA A 239 12.64 -8.43 -7.62
C ALA A 239 14.04 -7.88 -7.36
N ALA A 240 14.33 -6.66 -7.81
CA ALA A 240 15.60 -6.00 -7.54
C ALA A 240 15.83 -5.76 -6.03
N TYR A 241 14.80 -5.33 -5.30
CA TYR A 241 14.85 -5.20 -3.83
C TYR A 241 15.20 -6.53 -3.17
N GLY A 242 14.57 -7.63 -3.62
CA GLY A 242 14.80 -8.98 -3.11
C GLY A 242 16.24 -9.47 -3.24
N THR A 243 17.07 -8.85 -4.10
CA THR A 243 18.51 -9.17 -4.18
C THR A 243 19.34 -8.69 -2.98
N GLY A 244 18.79 -7.77 -2.16
CA GLY A 244 19.50 -7.13 -1.05
C GLY A 244 20.64 -6.19 -1.46
N SER A 245 20.84 -5.95 -2.75
CA SER A 245 21.88 -5.04 -3.24
C SER A 245 21.50 -3.57 -3.03
N ALA A 246 22.46 -2.70 -2.75
CA ALA A 246 22.22 -1.27 -2.62
C ALA A 246 21.55 -0.67 -3.86
N GLN A 247 21.89 -1.16 -5.07
CA GLN A 247 21.26 -0.75 -6.31
C GLN A 247 19.79 -1.21 -6.40
N GLY A 248 19.51 -2.44 -6.00
CA GLY A 248 18.14 -2.98 -5.98
C GLY A 248 17.25 -2.23 -4.98
N VAL A 249 17.78 -1.97 -3.79
CA VAL A 249 17.07 -1.15 -2.79
C VAL A 249 16.83 0.27 -3.31
N ALA A 250 17.84 0.93 -3.90
CA ALA A 250 17.68 2.27 -4.47
C ALA A 250 16.65 2.29 -5.62
N LEU A 251 16.62 1.26 -6.46
CA LEU A 251 15.62 1.13 -7.54
C LEU A 251 14.20 1.07 -6.96
N TRP A 252 13.98 0.24 -5.95
CA TRP A 252 12.70 0.12 -5.27
C TRP A 252 12.25 1.43 -4.61
N LEU A 253 13.14 2.07 -3.85
CA LEU A 253 12.82 3.34 -3.18
C LEU A 253 12.44 4.44 -4.18
N ARG A 254 13.14 4.52 -5.33
CA ARG A 254 12.80 5.46 -6.42
C ARG A 254 11.48 5.11 -7.09
N HIS A 255 11.19 3.81 -7.28
CA HIS A 255 9.91 3.35 -7.83
C HIS A 255 8.75 3.79 -6.92
N CYS A 256 8.83 3.56 -5.60
CA CYS A 256 7.79 3.98 -4.67
C CYS A 256 7.63 5.50 -4.62
N ALA A 257 8.73 6.24 -4.63
CA ALA A 257 8.67 7.70 -4.70
C ALA A 257 7.96 8.17 -5.98
N GLY A 258 8.25 7.55 -7.14
CA GLY A 258 7.56 7.80 -8.39
C GLY A 258 6.07 7.43 -8.34
N ALA A 259 5.72 6.33 -7.69
CA ALA A 259 4.34 5.93 -7.48
C ALA A 259 3.57 6.95 -6.63
N ILE A 260 4.20 7.51 -5.59
CA ILE A 260 3.61 8.59 -4.77
C ILE A 260 3.41 9.86 -5.61
N VAL A 261 4.37 10.25 -6.46
CA VAL A 261 4.22 11.40 -7.38
C VAL A 261 3.05 11.21 -8.32
N ALA A 262 2.95 10.04 -8.97
CA ALA A 262 1.84 9.70 -9.86
C ALA A 262 0.51 9.68 -9.11
N GLY A 263 0.49 9.10 -7.90
CA GLY A 263 -0.66 9.05 -7.02
C GLY A 263 -1.15 10.43 -6.58
N ALA A 264 -0.23 11.34 -6.27
CA ALA A 264 -0.57 12.73 -5.95
C ALA A 264 -1.14 13.47 -7.18
N GLY A 265 -0.60 13.21 -8.37
CA GLY A 265 -1.15 13.72 -9.63
C GLY A 265 -2.58 13.26 -9.88
N GLU A 266 -2.88 11.98 -9.62
CA GLU A 266 -4.26 11.45 -9.69
C GLU A 266 -5.14 12.12 -8.63
N GLY A 267 -4.63 12.29 -7.41
CA GLY A 267 -5.32 13.04 -6.36
C GLY A 267 -5.71 14.45 -6.78
N GLY A 268 -4.84 15.13 -7.53
CA GLY A 268 -5.14 16.44 -8.14
C GLY A 268 -6.32 16.36 -9.10
N ARG A 269 -6.35 15.39 -10.01
CA ARG A 269 -7.48 15.15 -10.93
C ARG A 269 -8.79 14.87 -10.19
N ILE A 270 -8.72 14.09 -9.11
CA ILE A 270 -9.89 13.85 -8.24
C ILE A 270 -10.35 15.17 -7.60
N ALA A 271 -9.43 15.96 -7.09
CA ALA A 271 -9.75 17.24 -6.45
C ALA A 271 -10.39 18.23 -7.44
N ASP A 272 -9.90 18.30 -8.69
CA ASP A 272 -10.51 19.07 -9.76
C ASP A 272 -11.94 18.61 -10.06
N ALA A 273 -12.16 17.30 -10.17
CA ALA A 273 -13.48 16.72 -10.43
C ALA A 273 -14.47 17.01 -9.30
N VAL A 274 -14.00 16.93 -8.04
CA VAL A 274 -14.79 17.31 -6.85
C VAL A 274 -15.14 18.79 -6.86
N LEU A 275 -14.20 19.65 -7.28
CA LEU A 275 -14.43 21.11 -7.32
C LEU A 275 -15.57 21.48 -8.25
N VAL A 276 -15.62 20.86 -9.42
CA VAL A 276 -16.66 21.11 -10.44
C VAL A 276 -17.90 20.22 -10.30
N GLY A 277 -17.98 19.35 -9.29
CA GLY A 277 -19.12 18.46 -9.04
C GLY A 277 -19.27 17.33 -10.08
N ARG A 278 -18.18 16.90 -10.70
CA ARG A 278 -18.15 15.88 -11.77
C ARG A 278 -17.41 14.61 -11.36
N LEU A 279 -17.71 14.05 -10.21
CA LEU A 279 -17.27 12.70 -9.87
C LEU A 279 -18.14 11.70 -10.66
N THR A 280 -17.73 11.38 -11.86
CA THR A 280 -18.38 10.38 -12.73
C THR A 280 -17.55 9.10 -12.77
#